data_ce244fdcb4998610501e9eaa734a3abf
#
_entry.id   ce244fdcb4998610501e9eaa734a3abf
#
_cell.length_a   1.000
_cell.length_b   1.000
_cell.length_c   1.000
_cell.angle_alpha   90.00
_cell.angle_beta   90.00
_cell.angle_gamma   90.00
#
_symmetry.space_group_name_H-M   'P 1'
#
loop_
_entity.id
_entity.type
_entity.pdbx_description
1 polymer ?
#
loop_
_entity_poly.entity_id
_entity_poly.type
_entity_poly.pdbx_seq_one_letter_code
_entity_poly.pdbx_strand_id
1 'polypeptide(L)'
;MTLLKPERFDISPAHAQEGLVVDNIGKSFRGRPVVKGVSLRLGRGEVAGLLGPNGAGKTTCFYMITGLIPADYGAIYLDGENITAQPMYQRARMGVGYLPQETSIFRGMTVEQNVMAVVELRERSPARAKDTVTELLQELHIEHLRKAPANSLSGGERRKIGRWVSTCPSRVTEPASMGTSPRIM
;
A
#
# COMPACT_ATOMS: atom_id res chain seq x y z
N MET A 1 12.35 19.56 -28.04
CA MET A 1 11.83 18.85 -26.86
C MET A 1 10.43 18.37 -27.19
N THR A 2 10.34 17.15 -27.72
CA THR A 2 9.10 16.57 -28.27
C THR A 2 8.26 16.05 -27.11
N LEU A 3 7.20 16.76 -26.81
CA LEU A 3 6.17 16.25 -25.89
C LEU A 3 5.46 15.09 -26.61
N LEU A 4 5.67 13.88 -26.12
CA LEU A 4 4.84 12.75 -26.48
C LEU A 4 3.39 13.14 -26.13
N LYS A 5 2.54 13.22 -27.19
CA LYS A 5 1.10 13.37 -27.01
C LYS A 5 0.64 12.24 -26.06
N PRO A 6 -0.20 12.54 -25.05
CA PRO A 6 -0.82 11.49 -24.28
C PRO A 6 -1.69 10.69 -25.28
N GLU A 7 -1.25 9.47 -25.59
CA GLU A 7 -2.14 8.51 -26.22
C GLU A 7 -3.33 8.36 -25.29
N ARG A 8 -4.54 8.62 -25.80
CA ARG A 8 -5.76 8.24 -25.10
C ARG A 8 -5.71 6.72 -25.00
N PHE A 9 -5.40 6.21 -23.84
CA PHE A 9 -5.58 4.80 -23.56
C PHE A 9 -7.06 4.50 -23.76
N ASP A 10 -7.35 3.69 -24.77
CA ASP A 10 -8.70 3.22 -25.02
C ASP A 10 -9.07 2.26 -23.88
N ILE A 11 -9.77 2.80 -22.88
CA ILE A 11 -10.24 2.05 -21.73
C ILE A 11 -11.56 1.40 -22.14
N SER A 12 -11.47 0.48 -23.07
CA SER A 12 -12.54 -0.47 -23.32
C SER A 12 -12.72 -1.33 -22.06
N PRO A 13 -13.97 -1.58 -21.62
CA PRO A 13 -14.26 -2.41 -20.43
C PRO A 13 -13.59 -3.79 -20.47
N ALA A 14 -13.27 -4.29 -21.65
CA ALA A 14 -12.57 -5.56 -21.85
C ALA A 14 -11.10 -5.55 -21.35
N HIS A 15 -10.47 -4.39 -21.22
CA HIS A 15 -9.07 -4.25 -20.81
C HIS A 15 -8.91 -3.86 -19.33
N ALA A 16 -10.01 -3.55 -18.62
CA ALA A 16 -10.01 -3.23 -17.19
C ALA A 16 -10.03 -4.48 -16.29
N GLN A 17 -9.95 -5.70 -16.88
CA GLN A 17 -10.31 -6.92 -16.18
C GLN A 17 -9.29 -7.43 -15.15
N GLU A 18 -8.00 -6.99 -15.19
CA GLU A 18 -7.02 -7.42 -14.19
C GLU A 18 -6.00 -6.31 -13.89
N GLY A 19 -5.82 -6.01 -12.61
CA GLY A 19 -4.84 -5.06 -12.11
C GLY A 19 -5.42 -3.69 -11.77
N LEU A 20 -4.53 -2.70 -11.67
CA LEU A 20 -4.86 -1.31 -11.37
C LEU A 20 -4.92 -0.49 -12.66
N VAL A 21 -6.01 0.22 -12.85
CA VAL A 21 -6.18 1.19 -13.94
C VAL A 21 -6.52 2.55 -13.35
N VAL A 22 -5.74 3.54 -13.71
CA VAL A 22 -5.94 4.94 -13.35
C VAL A 22 -6.23 5.69 -14.62
N ASP A 23 -7.38 6.35 -14.67
CA ASP A 23 -7.85 7.06 -15.84
C ASP A 23 -7.98 8.55 -15.56
N ASN A 24 -7.10 9.33 -16.17
CA ASN A 24 -7.17 10.78 -16.23
C ASN A 24 -7.42 11.46 -14.86
N ILE A 25 -6.78 10.96 -13.78
CA ILE A 25 -6.97 11.54 -12.46
C ILE A 25 -6.28 12.89 -12.33
N GLY A 26 -6.91 13.82 -11.63
CA GLY A 26 -6.35 15.12 -11.34
C GLY A 26 -6.67 15.64 -9.96
N LYS A 27 -5.83 16.57 -9.48
CA LYS A 27 -5.96 17.19 -8.16
C LYS A 27 -5.46 18.62 -8.17
N SER A 28 -6.25 19.49 -7.57
CA SER A 28 -5.90 20.88 -7.31
C SER A 28 -5.94 21.17 -5.81
N PHE A 29 -5.02 22.00 -5.32
CA PHE A 29 -5.05 22.52 -3.96
C PHE A 29 -5.14 24.04 -4.00
N ARG A 30 -6.16 24.60 -3.34
CA ARG A 30 -6.42 26.05 -3.30
C ARG A 30 -6.41 26.69 -4.70
N GLY A 31 -7.06 26.04 -5.67
CA GLY A 31 -7.15 26.49 -7.06
C GLY A 31 -5.87 26.27 -7.90
N ARG A 32 -4.80 25.75 -7.33
CA ARG A 32 -3.57 25.42 -8.07
C ARG A 32 -3.55 23.94 -8.46
N PRO A 33 -3.53 23.61 -9.76
CA PRO A 33 -3.47 22.23 -10.20
C PRO A 33 -2.10 21.64 -9.90
N VAL A 34 -2.07 20.52 -9.17
CA VAL A 34 -0.85 19.77 -8.80
C VAL A 34 -0.71 18.51 -9.65
N VAL A 35 -1.80 17.81 -9.91
CA VAL A 35 -1.85 16.67 -10.83
C VAL A 35 -2.85 16.98 -11.93
N LYS A 36 -2.41 16.82 -13.18
CA LYS A 36 -3.19 17.21 -14.37
C LYS A 36 -3.35 16.00 -15.29
N GLY A 37 -4.41 15.20 -15.06
CA GLY A 37 -4.78 14.13 -15.98
C GLY A 37 -3.75 13.01 -16.08
N VAL A 38 -3.40 12.37 -14.95
CA VAL A 38 -2.50 11.21 -14.96
C VAL A 38 -3.29 9.94 -15.27
N SER A 39 -2.82 9.20 -16.27
CA SER A 39 -3.33 7.87 -16.60
C SER A 39 -2.18 6.87 -16.53
N LEU A 40 -2.44 5.69 -15.92
CA LEU A 40 -1.50 4.59 -15.88
C LEU A 40 -2.26 3.26 -15.77
N ARG A 41 -1.61 2.20 -16.20
CA ARG A 41 -2.09 0.84 -16.04
C ARG A 41 -0.98 0.00 -15.42
N LEU A 42 -1.35 -0.87 -14.50
CA LEU A 42 -0.45 -1.80 -13.84
C LEU A 42 -1.12 -3.17 -13.77
N GLY A 43 -0.60 -4.10 -14.54
CA GLY A 43 -1.04 -5.49 -14.53
C GLY A 43 -0.55 -6.26 -13.31
N ARG A 44 -1.06 -7.46 -13.13
CA ARG A 44 -0.61 -8.34 -12.05
C ARG A 44 0.84 -8.76 -12.24
N GLY A 45 1.66 -8.63 -11.19
CA GLY A 45 3.09 -8.94 -11.23
C GLY A 45 3.96 -7.89 -11.91
N GLU A 46 3.38 -6.80 -12.41
CA GLU A 46 4.12 -5.68 -12.98
C GLU A 46 4.63 -4.72 -11.90
N VAL A 47 5.71 -4.02 -12.23
CA VAL A 47 6.27 -2.93 -11.43
C VAL A 47 6.31 -1.67 -12.28
N ALA A 48 5.67 -0.61 -11.82
CA ALA A 48 5.70 0.69 -12.46
C ALA A 48 6.40 1.73 -11.59
N GLY A 49 7.23 2.58 -12.22
CA GLY A 49 7.92 3.69 -11.56
C GLY A 49 7.31 5.02 -11.98
N LEU A 50 6.93 5.85 -11.00
CA LEU A 50 6.49 7.21 -11.24
C LEU A 50 7.67 8.16 -11.07
N LEU A 51 8.24 8.64 -12.18
CA LEU A 51 9.44 9.48 -12.23
C LEU A 51 9.08 10.95 -12.48
N GLY A 52 9.91 11.84 -11.95
CA GLY A 52 9.75 13.28 -12.15
C GLY A 52 10.46 14.11 -11.08
N PRO A 53 10.62 15.42 -11.29
CA PRO A 53 11.27 16.32 -10.33
C PRO A 53 10.49 16.44 -9.02
N ASN A 54 11.13 17.02 -8.01
CA ASN A 54 10.45 17.36 -6.77
C ASN A 54 9.32 18.37 -7.03
N GLY A 55 8.16 18.16 -6.39
CA GLY A 55 6.98 18.99 -6.64
C GLY A 55 6.14 18.59 -7.86
N ALA A 56 6.52 17.59 -8.65
CA ALA A 56 5.76 17.12 -9.82
C ALA A 56 4.43 16.43 -9.50
N GLY A 57 4.02 16.35 -8.24
CA GLY A 57 2.75 15.74 -7.85
C GLY A 57 2.79 14.21 -7.66
N LYS A 58 3.97 13.58 -7.70
CA LYS A 58 4.11 12.10 -7.56
C LYS A 58 3.43 11.58 -6.29
N THR A 59 3.76 12.15 -5.13
CA THR A 59 3.16 11.76 -3.84
C THR A 59 1.65 11.98 -3.84
N THR A 60 1.18 13.08 -4.44
CA THR A 60 -0.26 13.37 -4.58
C THR A 60 -0.96 12.31 -5.42
N CYS A 61 -0.32 11.88 -6.53
CA CYS A 61 -0.83 10.82 -7.37
C CYS A 61 -0.96 9.50 -6.58
N PHE A 62 0.08 9.10 -5.84
CA PHE A 62 0.02 7.92 -4.96
C PHE A 62 -1.08 8.05 -3.89
N TYR A 63 -1.25 9.21 -3.29
CA TYR A 63 -2.31 9.43 -2.28
C TYR A 63 -3.71 9.32 -2.87
N MET A 64 -3.91 9.74 -4.13
CA MET A 64 -5.17 9.52 -4.82
C MET A 64 -5.41 8.03 -5.12
N ILE A 65 -4.39 7.32 -5.61
CA ILE A 65 -4.47 5.89 -5.92
C ILE A 65 -4.75 5.06 -4.67
N THR A 66 -4.11 5.38 -3.56
CA THR A 66 -4.30 4.66 -2.28
C THR A 66 -5.56 5.07 -1.52
N GLY A 67 -6.23 6.15 -1.93
CA GLY A 67 -7.45 6.64 -1.27
C GLY A 67 -7.20 7.45 0.00
N LEU A 68 -5.96 7.95 0.20
CA LEU A 68 -5.62 8.90 1.27
C LEU A 68 -6.23 10.28 1.01
N ILE A 69 -6.31 10.69 -0.25
CA ILE A 69 -6.99 11.89 -0.69
C ILE A 69 -7.90 11.58 -1.88
N PRO A 70 -9.05 12.25 -2.03
CA PRO A 70 -9.90 12.09 -3.20
C PRO A 70 -9.30 12.79 -4.42
N ALA A 71 -9.46 12.18 -5.60
CA ALA A 71 -9.24 12.86 -6.87
C ALA A 71 -10.36 13.89 -7.10
N ASP A 72 -10.05 14.99 -7.80
CA ASP A 72 -11.06 15.98 -8.16
C ASP A 72 -11.81 15.57 -9.44
N TYR A 73 -11.14 14.79 -10.31
CA TYR A 73 -11.72 14.20 -11.51
C TYR A 73 -10.94 12.95 -11.92
N GLY A 74 -11.48 12.20 -12.89
CA GLY A 74 -10.93 10.94 -13.36
C GLY A 74 -11.47 9.74 -12.58
N ALA A 75 -10.96 8.56 -12.89
CA ALA A 75 -11.42 7.32 -12.29
C ALA A 75 -10.27 6.37 -11.96
N ILE A 76 -10.47 5.51 -10.97
CA ILE A 76 -9.51 4.49 -10.53
C ILE A 76 -10.25 3.16 -10.44
N TYR A 77 -9.70 2.14 -11.09
CA TYR A 77 -10.27 0.80 -11.12
C TYR A 77 -9.26 -0.20 -10.58
N LEU A 78 -9.73 -1.17 -9.83
CA LEU A 78 -8.97 -2.32 -9.37
C LEU A 78 -9.69 -3.60 -9.78
N ASP A 79 -9.03 -4.44 -10.58
CA ASP A 79 -9.60 -5.67 -11.12
C ASP A 79 -11.01 -5.45 -11.75
N GLY A 80 -11.18 -4.33 -12.47
CA GLY A 80 -12.44 -3.93 -13.12
C GLY A 80 -13.44 -3.20 -12.22
N GLU A 81 -13.27 -3.21 -10.92
CA GLU A 81 -14.14 -2.51 -9.98
C GLU A 81 -13.73 -1.04 -9.83
N ASN A 82 -14.70 -0.12 -9.92
CA ASN A 82 -14.44 1.31 -9.70
C ASN A 82 -14.28 1.62 -8.23
N ILE A 83 -13.06 1.97 -7.83
CA ILE A 83 -12.69 2.29 -6.45
C ILE A 83 -12.49 3.79 -6.19
N THR A 84 -12.83 4.64 -7.16
CA THR A 84 -12.53 6.09 -7.12
C THR A 84 -13.02 6.76 -5.85
N ALA A 85 -14.25 6.49 -5.43
CA ALA A 85 -14.86 7.07 -4.24
C ALA A 85 -14.54 6.32 -2.94
N GLN A 86 -13.88 5.16 -3.03
CA GLN A 86 -13.60 4.33 -1.86
C GLN A 86 -12.44 4.92 -1.05
N PRO A 87 -12.59 5.05 0.28
CA PRO A 87 -11.51 5.50 1.16
C PRO A 87 -10.44 4.40 1.32
N MET A 88 -9.26 4.79 1.79
CA MET A 88 -8.08 3.93 1.92
C MET A 88 -8.37 2.59 2.62
N TYR A 89 -9.17 2.58 3.71
CA TYR A 89 -9.44 1.34 4.45
C TYR A 89 -10.26 0.32 3.64
N GLN A 90 -11.14 0.78 2.75
CA GLN A 90 -11.88 -0.10 1.84
C GLN A 90 -10.96 -0.66 0.76
N ARG A 91 -10.13 0.20 0.14
CA ARG A 91 -9.13 -0.23 -0.85
C ARG A 91 -8.12 -1.22 -0.23
N ALA A 92 -7.75 -1.02 1.03
CA ALA A 92 -6.88 -1.97 1.75
C ALA A 92 -7.51 -3.36 1.89
N ARG A 93 -8.83 -3.45 2.11
CA ARG A 93 -9.57 -4.73 2.14
C ARG A 93 -9.61 -5.41 0.77
N MET A 94 -9.51 -4.64 -0.30
CA MET A 94 -9.42 -5.14 -1.68
C MET A 94 -8.00 -5.52 -2.08
N GLY A 95 -7.00 -5.32 -1.21
CA GLY A 95 -5.61 -5.70 -1.43
C GLY A 95 -4.68 -4.56 -1.83
N VAL A 96 -5.14 -3.30 -1.84
CA VAL A 96 -4.26 -2.15 -2.08
C VAL A 96 -3.47 -1.83 -0.82
N GLY A 97 -2.18 -2.16 -0.82
CA GLY A 97 -1.25 -1.80 0.24
C GLY A 97 -0.59 -0.45 -0.02
N TYR A 98 -0.28 0.29 1.04
CA TYR A 98 0.52 1.51 0.97
C TYR A 98 1.69 1.43 1.93
N LEU A 99 2.90 1.57 1.42
CA LEU A 99 4.10 1.65 2.23
C LEU A 99 4.61 3.09 2.25
N PRO A 100 4.41 3.83 3.37
CA PRO A 100 4.90 5.19 3.50
C PRO A 100 6.43 5.26 3.43
N GLN A 101 6.97 6.42 3.03
CA GLN A 101 8.42 6.68 3.11
C GLN A 101 8.93 6.67 4.56
N GLU A 102 8.11 7.16 5.49
CA GLU A 102 8.40 7.08 6.91
C GLU A 102 7.95 5.74 7.48
N THR A 103 8.72 5.22 8.43
CA THR A 103 8.43 3.95 9.07
C THR A 103 7.17 4.08 9.95
N SER A 104 6.09 3.40 9.55
CA SER A 104 4.84 3.32 10.32
C SER A 104 5.00 2.35 11.49
N ILE A 105 5.77 2.76 12.51
CA ILE A 105 5.96 2.00 13.75
C ILE A 105 5.68 2.89 14.96
N PHE A 106 5.13 2.30 15.99
CA PHE A 106 4.94 2.96 17.29
C PHE A 106 6.27 3.00 18.03
N ARG A 107 6.94 4.14 17.97
CA ARG A 107 8.34 4.31 18.48
C ARG A 107 8.49 4.02 19.98
N GLY A 108 7.44 4.23 20.77
CA GLY A 108 7.43 3.96 22.22
C GLY A 108 7.13 2.52 22.59
N MET A 109 6.88 1.65 21.63
CA MET A 109 6.59 0.23 21.83
C MET A 109 7.79 -0.65 21.48
N THR A 110 7.81 -1.87 22.01
CA THR A 110 8.77 -2.90 21.59
C THR A 110 8.40 -3.43 20.20
N VAL A 111 9.31 -4.20 19.58
CA VAL A 111 9.06 -4.89 18.31
C VAL A 111 7.84 -5.79 18.42
N GLU A 112 7.77 -6.62 19.46
CA GLU A 112 6.64 -7.50 19.72
C GLU A 112 5.31 -6.73 19.84
N GLN A 113 5.31 -5.64 20.60
CA GLN A 113 4.12 -4.81 20.79
C GLN A 113 3.64 -4.15 19.48
N ASN A 114 4.56 -3.73 18.62
CA ASN A 114 4.22 -3.19 17.31
C ASN A 114 3.51 -4.22 16.42
N VAL A 115 4.01 -5.45 16.39
CA VAL A 115 3.40 -6.54 15.62
C VAL A 115 2.09 -6.97 16.25
N MET A 116 2.06 -7.13 17.57
CA MET A 116 0.86 -7.53 18.32
C MET A 116 -0.30 -6.57 18.11
N ALA A 117 -0.07 -5.25 18.12
CA ALA A 117 -1.11 -4.25 17.92
C ALA A 117 -1.88 -4.42 16.59
N VAL A 118 -1.24 -4.97 15.57
CA VAL A 118 -1.88 -5.25 14.27
C VAL A 118 -2.53 -6.63 14.25
N VAL A 119 -1.88 -7.63 14.86
CA VAL A 119 -2.42 -9.00 14.94
C VAL A 119 -3.72 -9.02 15.72
N GLU A 120 -3.81 -8.33 16.87
CA GLU A 120 -5.00 -8.25 17.71
C GLU A 120 -6.22 -7.63 17.01
N LEU A 121 -6.04 -6.84 15.96
CA LEU A 121 -7.15 -6.34 15.16
C LEU A 121 -7.92 -7.45 14.42
N ARG A 122 -7.32 -8.64 14.29
CA ARG A 122 -7.83 -9.73 13.47
C ARG A 122 -7.98 -11.03 14.23
N GLU A 123 -7.01 -11.35 15.08
CA GLU A 123 -7.04 -12.57 15.88
C GLU A 123 -7.65 -12.28 17.25
N ARG A 124 -8.82 -12.84 17.49
CA ARG A 124 -9.55 -12.66 18.75
C ARG A 124 -9.03 -13.54 19.88
N SER A 125 -8.29 -14.59 19.56
CA SER A 125 -7.71 -15.50 20.53
C SER A 125 -6.34 -14.99 20.98
N PRO A 126 -6.13 -14.64 22.27
CA PRO A 126 -4.83 -14.15 22.75
C PRO A 126 -3.70 -15.18 22.59
N ALA A 127 -4.01 -16.48 22.66
CA ALA A 127 -3.03 -17.55 22.45
C ALA A 127 -2.57 -17.57 20.99
N ARG A 128 -3.51 -17.61 20.03
CA ARG A 128 -3.18 -17.56 18.60
C ARG A 128 -2.47 -16.28 18.18
N ALA A 129 -2.84 -15.14 18.76
CA ALA A 129 -2.17 -13.87 18.49
C ALA A 129 -0.67 -13.94 18.86
N LYS A 130 -0.34 -14.55 20.01
CA LYS A 130 1.06 -14.75 20.43
C LYS A 130 1.82 -15.68 19.50
N ASP A 131 1.20 -16.78 19.07
CA ASP A 131 1.79 -17.73 18.14
C ASP A 131 2.06 -17.05 16.79
N THR A 132 1.09 -16.34 16.24
CA THR A 132 1.22 -15.56 15.00
C THR A 132 2.35 -14.52 15.09
N VAL A 133 2.43 -13.78 16.20
CA VAL A 133 3.53 -12.82 16.40
C VAL A 133 4.89 -13.53 16.40
N THR A 134 4.98 -14.69 17.01
CA THR A 134 6.23 -15.47 17.07
C THR A 134 6.65 -15.92 15.67
N GLU A 135 5.73 -16.52 14.92
CA GLU A 135 5.95 -16.94 13.54
C GLU A 135 6.43 -15.79 12.65
N LEU A 136 5.76 -14.63 12.77
CA LEU A 136 6.12 -13.44 12.00
C LEU A 136 7.50 -12.89 12.33
N LEU A 137 7.88 -12.86 13.61
CA LEU A 137 9.20 -12.39 14.00
C LEU A 137 10.31 -13.33 13.50
N GLN A 138 10.04 -14.64 13.42
CA GLN A 138 10.92 -15.63 12.82
C GLN A 138 11.03 -15.46 11.31
N GLU A 139 9.90 -15.32 10.60
CA GLU A 139 9.86 -15.08 9.15
C GLU A 139 10.65 -13.82 8.76
N LEU A 140 10.51 -12.76 9.56
CA LEU A 140 11.24 -11.51 9.35
C LEU A 140 12.71 -11.56 9.80
N HIS A 141 13.15 -12.65 10.43
CA HIS A 141 14.50 -12.80 11.01
C HIS A 141 14.84 -11.68 12.03
N ILE A 142 13.88 -11.32 12.88
CA ILE A 142 14.03 -10.28 13.92
C ILE A 142 13.56 -10.75 15.31
N GLU A 143 13.43 -12.06 15.52
CA GLU A 143 13.00 -12.61 16.80
C GLU A 143 13.93 -12.21 17.95
N HIS A 144 15.23 -12.11 17.71
CA HIS A 144 16.24 -11.68 18.67
C HIS A 144 16.02 -10.22 19.16
N LEU A 145 15.26 -9.43 18.39
CA LEU A 145 14.90 -8.05 18.74
C LEU A 145 13.52 -7.92 19.38
N ARG A 146 12.84 -9.01 19.67
CA ARG A 146 11.46 -9.06 20.18
C ARG A 146 11.16 -8.02 21.25
N LYS A 147 12.02 -7.93 22.26
CA LYS A 147 11.88 -7.01 23.40
C LYS A 147 12.58 -5.66 23.20
N ALA A 148 13.29 -5.48 22.10
CA ALA A 148 13.97 -4.23 21.83
C ALA A 148 12.95 -3.10 21.58
N PRO A 149 13.18 -1.88 22.11
CA PRO A 149 12.33 -0.74 21.79
C PRO A 149 12.50 -0.36 20.31
N ALA A 150 11.38 -0.03 19.65
CA ALA A 150 11.38 0.23 18.19
C ALA A 150 12.26 1.42 17.78
N ASN A 151 12.56 2.33 18.69
CA ASN A 151 13.46 3.46 18.44
C ASN A 151 14.95 3.06 18.35
N SER A 152 15.34 1.94 18.97
CA SER A 152 16.74 1.44 18.92
C SER A 152 17.08 0.64 17.67
N LEU A 153 16.10 0.34 16.83
CA LEU A 153 16.29 -0.46 15.63
C LEU A 153 17.04 0.29 14.53
N SER A 154 17.82 -0.43 13.74
CA SER A 154 18.39 0.08 12.49
C SER A 154 17.30 0.46 11.48
N GLY A 155 17.64 1.28 10.49
CA GLY A 155 16.70 1.66 9.42
C GLY A 155 16.13 0.45 8.65
N GLY A 156 16.93 -0.60 8.46
CA GLY A 156 16.50 -1.83 7.78
C GLY A 156 15.50 -2.63 8.61
N GLU A 157 15.77 -2.83 9.89
CA GLU A 157 14.88 -3.53 10.82
C GLU A 157 13.55 -2.80 10.99
N ARG A 158 13.59 -1.48 11.15
CA ARG A 158 12.38 -0.65 11.17
C ARG A 158 11.54 -0.81 9.91
N ARG A 159 12.18 -0.86 8.72
CA ARG A 159 11.47 -1.07 7.46
C ARG A 159 10.81 -2.45 7.39
N LYS A 160 11.44 -3.51 7.88
CA LYS A 160 10.84 -4.85 7.92
C LYS A 160 9.53 -4.84 8.70
N ILE A 161 9.54 -4.27 9.91
CA ILE A 161 8.35 -4.17 10.78
C ILE A 161 7.30 -3.24 10.15
N GLY A 162 7.69 -2.03 9.74
CA GLY A 162 6.79 -1.04 9.15
C GLY A 162 6.12 -1.56 7.87
N ARG A 163 6.86 -2.28 7.03
CA ARG A 163 6.31 -2.94 5.84
C ARG A 163 5.21 -3.92 6.23
N TRP A 164 5.47 -4.79 7.19
CA TRP A 164 4.48 -5.77 7.61
C TRP A 164 3.25 -5.11 8.26
N VAL A 165 3.46 -4.16 9.17
CA VAL A 165 2.39 -3.39 9.83
C VAL A 165 1.51 -2.67 8.80
N SER A 166 2.09 -2.11 7.74
CA SER A 166 1.36 -1.36 6.71
C SER A 166 0.68 -2.25 5.67
N THR A 167 1.19 -3.46 5.44
CA THR A 167 0.70 -4.36 4.38
C THR A 167 -0.11 -5.54 4.88
N CYS A 168 -0.41 -5.62 6.18
CA CYS A 168 -1.15 -6.72 6.78
C CYS A 168 -2.68 -6.63 6.56
N PRO A 169 -3.24 -6.92 5.38
CA PRO A 169 -4.67 -6.92 5.18
C PRO A 169 -5.33 -8.31 5.08
N SER A 170 -4.64 -9.39 4.76
CA SER A 170 -5.36 -10.59 4.37
C SER A 170 -4.78 -11.95 4.76
N ARG A 171 -3.58 -12.02 5.33
CA ARG A 171 -2.90 -13.30 5.52
C ARG A 171 -3.09 -14.02 6.85
N VAL A 172 -3.67 -13.38 7.86
CA VAL A 172 -3.80 -14.01 9.20
C VAL A 172 -4.95 -15.04 9.26
N THR A 173 -5.78 -15.13 8.22
CA THR A 173 -6.94 -16.04 8.20
C THR A 173 -6.81 -17.25 7.29
N GLU A 174 -5.75 -17.41 6.51
CA GLU A 174 -5.52 -18.63 5.75
C GLU A 174 -4.42 -19.47 6.40
N PRO A 175 -4.70 -20.74 6.74
CA PRO A 175 -3.64 -21.67 7.09
C PRO A 175 -2.71 -21.78 5.88
N ALA A 176 -1.41 -21.85 6.14
CA ALA A 176 -0.35 -21.89 5.15
C ALA A 176 -0.61 -22.96 4.06
N SER A 177 -1.31 -22.58 3.01
CA SER A 177 -1.28 -23.27 1.73
C SER A 177 -0.36 -22.45 0.82
N MET A 178 0.76 -23.05 0.52
CA MET A 178 1.86 -22.62 -0.32
C MET A 178 1.53 -21.57 -1.39
N GLY A 179 2.29 -20.47 -1.37
CA GLY A 179 2.77 -19.87 -2.61
C GLY A 179 2.00 -18.73 -3.21
N THR A 180 1.78 -17.63 -2.47
CA THR A 180 1.63 -16.32 -3.15
C THR A 180 2.09 -15.20 -2.23
N SER A 181 3.20 -14.58 -2.60
CA SER A 181 3.73 -13.37 -1.97
C SER A 181 2.71 -12.23 -2.01
N PRO A 182 2.61 -11.37 -0.98
CA PRO A 182 1.77 -10.19 -1.02
C PRO A 182 2.25 -9.27 -2.13
N ARG A 183 1.29 -8.78 -2.89
CA ARG A 183 1.54 -7.80 -3.96
C ARG A 183 1.88 -6.46 -3.33
N ILE A 184 3.08 -5.99 -3.59
CA ILE A 184 3.56 -4.68 -3.20
C ILE A 184 3.60 -3.84 -4.46
N MET A 185 2.90 -2.71 -4.45
CA MET A 185 3.18 -1.60 -5.35
C MET A 185 4.28 -0.74 -4.78
#